data_a18553438d834b73befbf8f70ba6637c
#
_entry.id   a18553438d834b73befbf8f70ba6637c
#
_cell.length_a   1.000
_cell.length_b   1.000
_cell.length_c   1.000
_cell.angle_alpha   90.00
_cell.angle_beta   90.00
_cell.angle_gamma   90.00
#
_symmetry.space_group_name_H-M   'P 1'
#
loop_
_entity.id
_entity.type
_entity.pdbx_description
1 polymer ?
#
loop_
_entity_poly.entity_id
_entity_poly.type
_entity_poly.pdbx_seq_one_letter_code
_entity_poly.pdbx_strand_id
1 'polypeptide(L)'
;MERLELTAAPGDSGRLDAWLAGQCPTLSRSALQNLIEQGLVTCGGAPVNKKDKVAPGKVYAIDLPDPQPIEARPQNIPLDIVYEDDDLLVVNKPKGMVVHPAPGNPDGTLVNALLYHCAGQLSGIGGAIRPGIVHRIDKDTSGLLVVAKNDAAHQALSAQMSVHSIHRIYHAVVYGNLKEDEGFVEKWLGRDPRDRKKMAVLAENAAGAKYAYTGWQVLERCGNFTYIACKLKTGRTHQIRVHMASTWHPLAGDAVYGPKNCIKSLNGQCLHAKELGFVHPRTGEWMQFDSPLPPYFTELLTRLRKEHRA
;
A
#
# COMPACT_ATOMS: atom_id res chain seq x y z
N MET A 1 -24.00 17.47 -3.03
CA MET A 1 -23.13 18.25 -2.11
C MET A 1 -23.78 18.22 -0.73
N GLU A 2 -23.13 17.59 0.24
CA GLU A 2 -23.63 17.50 1.62
C GLU A 2 -23.12 18.72 2.41
N ARG A 3 -23.98 19.35 3.23
CA ARG A 3 -23.62 20.50 4.07
C ARG A 3 -23.74 20.13 5.53
N LEU A 4 -22.63 20.31 6.28
CA LEU A 4 -22.59 20.14 7.71
C LEU A 4 -22.52 21.51 8.37
N GLU A 5 -23.35 21.74 9.42
CA GLU A 5 -23.31 22.95 10.22
C GLU A 5 -22.94 22.62 11.66
N LEU A 6 -21.95 23.34 12.18
CA LEU A 6 -21.40 23.16 13.51
C LEU A 6 -21.44 24.45 14.29
N THR A 7 -22.10 24.45 15.42
CA THR A 7 -22.17 25.63 16.30
C THR A 7 -21.15 25.51 17.41
N ALA A 8 -20.27 26.51 17.54
CA ALA A 8 -19.28 26.54 18.62
C ALA A 8 -19.97 26.84 19.96
N ALA A 9 -19.74 25.94 20.95
CA ALA A 9 -20.25 26.08 22.29
C ALA A 9 -19.56 27.22 23.07
N PRO A 10 -20.14 27.73 24.19
CA PRO A 10 -19.51 28.80 24.98
C PRO A 10 -18.12 28.56 25.50
N GLY A 11 -17.71 27.28 25.65
CA GLY A 11 -16.37 26.88 26.10
C GLY A 11 -15.38 26.55 24.99
N ASP A 12 -15.82 26.55 23.72
CA ASP A 12 -14.97 26.18 22.60
C ASP A 12 -13.92 27.26 22.31
N SER A 13 -12.68 26.84 22.12
CA SER A 13 -11.55 27.74 21.88
C SER A 13 -10.45 27.05 21.08
N GLY A 14 -9.45 27.81 20.67
CA GLY A 14 -8.29 27.31 19.95
C GLY A 14 -8.39 27.51 18.44
N ARG A 15 -7.56 26.79 17.71
CA ARG A 15 -7.49 26.89 16.24
C ARG A 15 -8.69 26.19 15.59
N LEU A 16 -9.26 26.83 14.58
CA LEU A 16 -10.43 26.35 13.87
C LEU A 16 -10.21 24.97 13.24
N ASP A 17 -9.08 24.76 12.57
CA ASP A 17 -8.77 23.47 11.94
C ASP A 17 -8.67 22.30 12.95
N ALA A 18 -8.25 22.56 14.17
CA ALA A 18 -8.17 21.56 15.22
C ALA A 18 -9.54 21.28 15.85
N TRP A 19 -10.32 22.34 16.10
CA TRP A 19 -11.67 22.22 16.64
C TRP A 19 -12.59 21.48 15.68
N LEU A 20 -12.60 21.85 14.38
CA LEU A 20 -13.37 21.15 13.36
C LEU A 20 -13.02 19.65 13.29
N ALA A 21 -11.74 19.29 13.41
CA ALA A 21 -11.33 17.90 13.42
C ALA A 21 -11.84 17.11 14.65
N GLY A 22 -12.03 17.79 15.77
CA GLY A 22 -12.67 17.22 16.95
C GLY A 22 -14.18 17.01 16.78
N GLN A 23 -14.86 17.93 16.06
CA GLN A 23 -16.30 17.85 15.80
C GLN A 23 -16.67 16.90 14.65
N CYS A 24 -15.76 16.66 13.71
CA CYS A 24 -15.98 15.83 12.53
C CYS A 24 -15.07 14.59 12.53
N PRO A 25 -15.36 13.54 13.30
CA PRO A 25 -14.46 12.37 13.44
C PRO A 25 -14.30 11.58 12.13
N THR A 26 -15.17 11.77 11.16
CA THR A 26 -15.10 11.16 9.81
C THR A 26 -14.10 11.87 8.89
N LEU A 27 -13.71 13.12 9.20
CA LEU A 27 -12.79 13.94 8.43
C LEU A 27 -11.45 14.09 9.14
N SER A 28 -10.36 13.88 8.41
CA SER A 28 -9.03 14.18 8.96
C SER A 28 -8.81 15.69 9.02
N ARG A 29 -7.95 16.12 9.96
CA ARG A 29 -7.56 17.54 10.05
C ARG A 29 -6.98 18.08 8.74
N SER A 30 -6.22 17.27 8.01
CA SER A 30 -5.68 17.63 6.69
C SER A 30 -6.79 17.83 5.64
N ALA A 31 -7.82 16.96 5.65
CA ALA A 31 -8.96 17.12 4.77
C ALA A 31 -9.72 18.42 5.05
N LEU A 32 -9.94 18.74 6.33
CA LEU A 32 -10.59 20.00 6.75
C LEU A 32 -9.74 21.23 6.35
N GLN A 33 -8.41 21.16 6.47
CA GLN A 33 -7.55 22.25 6.01
C GLN A 33 -7.66 22.46 4.50
N ASN A 34 -7.75 21.40 3.70
CA ASN A 34 -7.96 21.49 2.25
C ASN A 34 -9.33 22.10 1.92
N LEU A 35 -10.40 21.71 2.63
CA LEU A 35 -11.72 22.31 2.44
C LEU A 35 -11.72 23.81 2.78
N ILE A 36 -11.02 24.21 3.84
CA ILE A 36 -10.84 25.64 4.20
C ILE A 36 -10.09 26.38 3.09
N GLU A 37 -9.00 25.82 2.56
CA GLU A 37 -8.21 26.43 1.48
C GLU A 37 -9.00 26.55 0.17
N GLN A 38 -9.96 25.65 -0.07
CA GLN A 38 -10.88 25.70 -1.21
C GLN A 38 -12.07 26.64 -0.99
N GLY A 39 -12.19 27.29 0.18
CA GLY A 39 -13.31 28.17 0.51
C GLY A 39 -14.63 27.44 0.82
N LEU A 40 -14.57 26.12 1.03
CA LEU A 40 -15.72 25.26 1.32
C LEU A 40 -16.09 25.22 2.81
N VAL A 41 -15.37 25.95 3.64
CA VAL A 41 -15.71 26.19 5.05
C VAL A 41 -15.96 27.67 5.26
N THR A 42 -17.16 28.01 5.79
CA THR A 42 -17.56 29.39 6.00
C THR A 42 -18.05 29.63 7.43
N CYS A 43 -17.98 30.87 7.89
CA CYS A 43 -18.61 31.33 9.12
C CYS A 43 -19.51 32.51 8.80
N GLY A 44 -20.82 32.36 8.99
CA GLY A 44 -21.81 33.41 8.59
C GLY A 44 -21.77 33.73 7.10
N GLY A 45 -21.41 32.74 6.24
CA GLY A 45 -21.29 32.92 4.79
C GLY A 45 -19.93 33.45 4.32
N ALA A 46 -19.05 33.88 5.21
CA ALA A 46 -17.69 34.36 4.86
C ALA A 46 -16.67 33.21 4.95
N PRO A 47 -15.71 33.09 3.99
CA PRO A 47 -14.62 32.11 4.07
C PRO A 47 -13.78 32.30 5.33
N VAL A 48 -13.26 31.19 5.87
CA VAL A 48 -12.41 31.19 7.06
C VAL A 48 -11.00 30.71 6.74
N ASN A 49 -10.03 30.97 7.65
CA ASN A 49 -8.68 30.48 7.54
C ASN A 49 -8.42 29.37 8.56
N LYS A 50 -7.56 28.40 8.21
CA LYS A 50 -7.19 27.28 9.10
C LYS A 50 -6.57 27.69 10.43
N LYS A 51 -5.99 28.90 10.50
CA LYS A 51 -5.36 29.46 11.71
C LYS A 51 -6.32 30.34 12.52
N ASP A 52 -7.52 30.61 12.02
CA ASP A 52 -8.51 31.41 12.75
C ASP A 52 -8.81 30.75 14.09
N LYS A 53 -9.18 31.58 15.07
CA LYS A 53 -9.65 31.09 16.36
C LYS A 53 -11.14 30.81 16.30
N VAL A 54 -11.54 29.73 16.95
CA VAL A 54 -12.97 29.42 17.13
C VAL A 54 -13.61 30.53 17.95
N ALA A 55 -14.75 31.02 17.46
CA ALA A 55 -15.54 32.04 18.15
C ALA A 55 -16.82 31.41 18.72
N PRO A 56 -17.00 31.36 20.05
CA PRO A 56 -18.20 30.82 20.69
C PRO A 56 -19.49 31.45 20.14
N GLY A 57 -20.51 30.62 19.96
CA GLY A 57 -21.82 31.05 19.40
C GLY A 57 -21.84 31.22 17.89
N LYS A 58 -20.72 31.09 17.18
CA LYS A 58 -20.71 31.16 15.72
C LYS A 58 -21.02 29.78 15.10
N VAL A 59 -21.69 29.84 13.94
CA VAL A 59 -22.00 28.66 13.13
C VAL A 59 -20.99 28.58 11.99
N TYR A 60 -20.33 27.43 11.90
CA TYR A 60 -19.40 27.08 10.83
C TYR A 60 -20.09 26.09 9.89
N ALA A 61 -20.20 26.43 8.63
CA ALA A 61 -20.77 25.57 7.60
C ALA A 61 -19.62 24.95 6.78
N ILE A 62 -19.69 23.65 6.56
CA ILE A 62 -18.74 22.86 5.76
C ILE A 62 -19.52 22.30 4.58
N ASP A 63 -19.23 22.76 3.37
CA ASP A 63 -19.75 22.18 2.15
C ASP A 63 -18.86 21.03 1.71
N LEU A 64 -19.37 19.79 1.81
CA LEU A 64 -18.66 18.60 1.38
C LEU A 64 -18.92 18.38 -0.11
N PRO A 65 -17.91 18.49 -0.98
CA PRO A 65 -18.09 18.15 -2.38
C PRO A 65 -18.42 16.67 -2.50
N ASP A 66 -19.28 16.33 -3.46
CA ASP A 66 -19.51 14.93 -3.79
C ASP A 66 -18.18 14.28 -4.13
N PRO A 67 -17.94 13.02 -3.66
CA PRO A 67 -16.73 12.31 -4.01
C PRO A 67 -16.59 12.27 -5.54
N GLN A 68 -15.61 12.99 -6.07
CA GLN A 68 -15.30 12.86 -7.50
C GLN A 68 -14.86 11.42 -7.74
N PRO A 69 -15.48 10.68 -8.66
CA PRO A 69 -14.99 9.38 -9.05
C PRO A 69 -13.54 9.55 -9.49
N ILE A 70 -12.62 8.87 -8.81
CA ILE A 70 -11.24 8.79 -9.29
C ILE A 70 -11.29 7.83 -10.48
N GLU A 71 -11.38 8.37 -11.69
CA GLU A 71 -11.24 7.59 -12.91
C GLU A 71 -9.77 7.44 -13.25
N ALA A 72 -9.32 6.20 -13.40
CA ALA A 72 -8.00 5.95 -13.94
C ALA A 72 -7.99 6.31 -15.45
N ARG A 73 -7.10 7.23 -15.85
CA ARG A 73 -6.93 7.61 -17.26
C ARG A 73 -5.69 6.95 -17.85
N PRO A 74 -5.71 6.54 -19.14
CA PRO A 74 -4.54 6.02 -19.80
C PRO A 74 -3.37 7.01 -19.79
N GLN A 75 -2.16 6.53 -19.44
CA GLN A 75 -0.94 7.33 -19.47
C GLN A 75 0.20 6.52 -20.09
N ASN A 76 0.95 7.12 -21.00
CA ASN A 76 2.11 6.49 -21.63
C ASN A 76 3.28 6.44 -20.63
N ILE A 77 3.24 5.44 -19.76
CA ILE A 77 4.29 5.15 -18.76
C ILE A 77 4.92 3.81 -19.16
N PRO A 78 6.24 3.72 -19.33
CA PRO A 78 6.93 2.48 -19.66
C PRO A 78 6.67 1.39 -18.61
N LEU A 79 6.37 0.18 -19.07
CA LEU A 79 6.18 -1.03 -18.27
C LEU A 79 7.27 -2.05 -18.57
N ASP A 80 7.80 -2.69 -17.54
CA ASP A 80 8.64 -3.87 -17.65
C ASP A 80 7.74 -5.11 -17.67
N ILE A 81 7.36 -5.55 -18.87
CA ILE A 81 6.46 -6.69 -19.10
C ILE A 81 7.29 -7.96 -19.21
N VAL A 82 7.08 -8.87 -18.27
CA VAL A 82 7.78 -10.17 -18.19
C VAL A 82 7.11 -11.22 -19.06
N TYR A 83 5.78 -11.16 -19.17
CA TYR A 83 4.96 -12.04 -19.98
C TYR A 83 3.65 -11.36 -20.36
N GLU A 84 3.14 -11.66 -21.53
CA GLU A 84 1.82 -11.21 -21.99
C GLU A 84 1.22 -12.18 -23.01
N ASP A 85 -0.09 -12.43 -22.89
CA ASP A 85 -0.92 -13.11 -23.88
C ASP A 85 -2.31 -12.45 -23.99
N ASP A 86 -3.30 -13.16 -24.52
CA ASP A 86 -4.68 -12.64 -24.68
C ASP A 86 -5.45 -12.55 -23.36
N ASP A 87 -5.05 -13.30 -22.32
CA ASP A 87 -5.78 -13.42 -21.05
C ASP A 87 -5.18 -12.60 -19.91
N LEU A 88 -3.86 -12.51 -19.87
CA LEU A 88 -3.16 -11.87 -18.77
C LEU A 88 -1.83 -11.26 -19.20
N LEU A 89 -1.29 -10.44 -18.31
CA LEU A 89 0.10 -10.02 -18.37
C LEU A 89 0.77 -10.12 -17.01
N VAL A 90 2.07 -10.34 -16.98
CA VAL A 90 2.92 -10.28 -15.78
C VAL A 90 3.87 -9.10 -15.91
N VAL A 91 3.82 -8.20 -14.97
CA VAL A 91 4.65 -6.97 -14.96
C VAL A 91 5.58 -6.95 -13.75
N ASN A 92 6.81 -6.52 -13.96
CA ASN A 92 7.77 -6.21 -12.92
C ASN A 92 7.64 -4.73 -12.53
N LYS A 93 6.83 -4.44 -11.51
CA LYS A 93 6.54 -3.07 -11.07
C LYS A 93 7.78 -2.41 -10.46
N PRO A 94 8.17 -1.22 -10.87
CA PRO A 94 9.26 -0.49 -10.22
C PRO A 94 8.87 -0.04 -8.79
N LYS A 95 9.87 0.16 -7.95
CA LYS A 95 9.74 0.83 -6.66
C LYS A 95 9.25 2.27 -6.85
N GLY A 96 8.42 2.76 -5.92
CA GLY A 96 7.88 4.13 -5.95
C GLY A 96 6.58 4.28 -6.75
N MET A 97 6.19 3.28 -7.56
CA MET A 97 4.94 3.29 -8.33
C MET A 97 3.79 2.71 -7.49
N VAL A 98 2.68 3.44 -7.40
CA VAL A 98 1.42 2.95 -6.80
C VAL A 98 0.69 2.05 -7.81
N VAL A 99 0.02 0.99 -7.34
CA VAL A 99 -0.67 0.06 -8.24
C VAL A 99 -1.92 0.68 -8.88
N HIS A 100 -2.74 1.39 -8.14
CA HIS A 100 -3.98 2.00 -8.64
C HIS A 100 -4.21 3.39 -8.04
N PRO A 101 -4.96 4.27 -8.72
CA PRO A 101 -5.26 5.60 -8.22
C PRO A 101 -5.87 5.58 -6.81
N ALA A 102 -5.45 6.54 -5.99
CA ALA A 102 -5.93 6.73 -4.63
C ALA A 102 -5.75 8.20 -4.22
N PRO A 103 -6.44 8.68 -3.16
CA PRO A 103 -6.19 10.01 -2.62
C PRO A 103 -4.69 10.26 -2.35
N GLY A 104 -4.14 11.32 -2.94
CA GLY A 104 -2.71 11.64 -2.90
C GLY A 104 -1.84 11.01 -4.01
N ASN A 105 -2.39 10.12 -4.83
CA ASN A 105 -1.77 9.57 -6.04
C ASN A 105 -2.86 9.31 -7.08
N PRO A 106 -3.44 10.37 -7.69
CA PRO A 106 -4.57 10.25 -8.61
C PRO A 106 -4.17 9.68 -9.98
N ASP A 107 -2.90 9.81 -10.35
CA ASP A 107 -2.31 9.40 -11.61
C ASP A 107 -0.89 8.84 -11.42
N GLY A 108 -0.18 8.55 -12.52
CA GLY A 108 1.17 7.97 -12.46
C GLY A 108 1.20 6.55 -11.89
N THR A 109 0.09 5.83 -11.89
CA THR A 109 -0.02 4.50 -11.29
C THR A 109 0.16 3.38 -12.33
N LEU A 110 0.38 2.16 -11.85
CA LEU A 110 0.45 0.98 -12.72
C LEU A 110 -0.83 0.86 -13.57
N VAL A 111 -2.01 1.11 -12.99
CA VAL A 111 -3.28 1.06 -13.73
C VAL A 111 -3.33 2.08 -14.86
N ASN A 112 -2.82 3.31 -14.66
CA ASN A 112 -2.76 4.30 -15.72
C ASN A 112 -1.88 3.82 -16.91
N ALA A 113 -0.74 3.19 -16.61
CA ALA A 113 0.17 2.62 -17.60
C ALA A 113 -0.48 1.43 -18.34
N LEU A 114 -1.14 0.52 -17.59
CA LEU A 114 -1.83 -0.64 -18.14
C LEU A 114 -3.00 -0.25 -19.06
N LEU A 115 -3.79 0.76 -18.70
CA LEU A 115 -4.87 1.28 -19.54
C LEU A 115 -4.34 1.79 -20.89
N TYR A 116 -3.17 2.42 -20.89
CA TYR A 116 -2.52 2.86 -22.13
C TYR A 116 -1.98 1.67 -22.94
N HIS A 117 -1.24 0.76 -22.28
CA HIS A 117 -0.63 -0.39 -22.93
C HIS A 117 -1.66 -1.35 -23.54
N CYS A 118 -2.68 -1.72 -22.77
CA CYS A 118 -3.70 -2.69 -23.18
C CYS A 118 -4.81 -2.08 -24.05
N ALA A 119 -4.81 -0.79 -24.32
CA ALA A 119 -5.79 -0.11 -25.20
C ALA A 119 -7.26 -0.49 -24.91
N GLY A 120 -7.63 -0.58 -23.62
CA GLY A 120 -8.98 -0.96 -23.17
C GLY A 120 -9.21 -2.47 -23.01
N GLN A 121 -8.25 -3.31 -23.32
CA GLN A 121 -8.29 -4.76 -23.08
C GLN A 121 -7.86 -5.10 -21.66
N LEU A 122 -8.64 -4.67 -20.66
CA LEU A 122 -8.47 -5.02 -19.26
C LEU A 122 -9.81 -5.44 -18.67
N SER A 123 -9.79 -6.42 -17.77
CA SER A 123 -11.01 -6.83 -17.05
C SER A 123 -11.63 -5.66 -16.30
N GLY A 124 -12.93 -5.47 -16.44
CA GLY A 124 -13.73 -4.46 -15.75
C GLY A 124 -14.18 -4.83 -14.34
N ILE A 125 -13.97 -6.07 -13.90
CA ILE A 125 -14.47 -6.58 -12.59
C ILE A 125 -13.99 -5.74 -11.40
N GLY A 126 -12.75 -5.20 -11.46
CA GLY A 126 -12.20 -4.30 -10.45
C GLY A 126 -12.82 -2.90 -10.40
N GLY A 127 -13.77 -2.61 -11.30
CA GLY A 127 -14.36 -1.26 -11.50
C GLY A 127 -13.37 -0.29 -12.17
N ALA A 128 -13.83 0.94 -12.43
CA ALA A 128 -13.08 1.97 -13.15
C ALA A 128 -11.72 2.36 -12.53
N ILE A 129 -11.52 2.05 -11.25
CA ILE A 129 -10.29 2.40 -10.51
C ILE A 129 -9.23 1.29 -10.57
N ARG A 130 -9.62 0.04 -10.79
CA ARG A 130 -8.73 -1.13 -10.69
C ARG A 130 -8.92 -2.15 -11.83
N PRO A 131 -9.07 -1.73 -13.07
CA PRO A 131 -9.26 -2.66 -14.17
C PRO A 131 -8.09 -3.65 -14.22
N GLY A 132 -8.39 -4.94 -14.34
CA GLY A 132 -7.42 -6.03 -14.42
C GLY A 132 -6.66 -6.38 -13.14
N ILE A 133 -6.79 -5.62 -12.05
CA ILE A 133 -5.98 -5.80 -10.84
C ILE A 133 -6.59 -6.87 -9.92
N VAL A 134 -5.96 -8.03 -9.85
CA VAL A 134 -6.35 -9.16 -8.97
C VAL A 134 -5.61 -9.14 -7.61
N HIS A 135 -4.44 -8.54 -7.54
CA HIS A 135 -3.68 -8.32 -6.30
C HIS A 135 -2.81 -7.06 -6.37
N ARG A 136 -2.20 -6.72 -5.26
CA ARG A 136 -1.36 -5.51 -5.17
C ARG A 136 -0.14 -5.70 -4.29
N ILE A 137 0.90 -4.91 -4.57
CA ILE A 137 2.05 -4.68 -3.70
C ILE A 137 2.11 -3.20 -3.31
N ASP A 138 2.87 -2.87 -2.27
CA ASP A 138 2.98 -1.50 -1.78
C ASP A 138 3.70 -0.59 -2.80
N LYS A 139 3.52 0.74 -2.66
CA LYS A 139 4.17 1.75 -3.49
C LYS A 139 5.68 1.49 -3.61
N ASP A 140 6.36 1.33 -2.46
CA ASP A 140 7.81 1.19 -2.39
C ASP A 140 8.28 -0.27 -2.38
N THR A 141 7.42 -1.21 -2.73
CA THR A 141 7.76 -2.59 -3.06
C THR A 141 7.84 -2.74 -4.57
N SER A 142 8.93 -3.30 -5.07
CA SER A 142 9.10 -3.66 -6.48
C SER A 142 8.77 -5.12 -6.74
N GLY A 143 8.66 -5.52 -8.00
CA GLY A 143 8.56 -6.91 -8.41
C GLY A 143 7.25 -7.30 -9.07
N LEU A 144 7.03 -8.59 -9.17
CA LEU A 144 6.04 -9.22 -10.02
C LEU A 144 4.59 -9.02 -9.57
N LEU A 145 3.74 -8.66 -10.54
CA LEU A 145 2.29 -8.70 -10.43
C LEU A 145 1.69 -9.36 -11.67
N VAL A 146 0.61 -10.13 -11.47
CA VAL A 146 -0.25 -10.60 -12.57
C VAL A 146 -1.46 -9.68 -12.72
N VAL A 147 -1.82 -9.39 -13.97
CA VAL A 147 -2.94 -8.52 -14.36
C VAL A 147 -3.82 -9.28 -15.35
N ALA A 148 -5.13 -9.21 -15.16
CA ALA A 148 -6.10 -9.88 -16.05
C ALA A 148 -6.55 -8.96 -17.18
N LYS A 149 -6.47 -9.42 -18.43
CA LYS A 149 -6.90 -8.68 -19.62
C LYS A 149 -8.39 -8.86 -19.92
N ASN A 150 -9.03 -9.91 -19.40
CA ASN A 150 -10.46 -10.15 -19.53
C ASN A 150 -11.08 -10.68 -18.24
N ASP A 151 -12.41 -10.69 -18.19
CA ASP A 151 -13.17 -11.04 -16.98
C ASP A 151 -13.04 -12.52 -16.59
N ALA A 152 -12.92 -13.43 -17.56
CA ALA A 152 -12.72 -14.85 -17.27
C ALA A 152 -11.38 -15.10 -16.58
N ALA A 153 -10.31 -14.49 -17.06
CA ALA A 153 -8.99 -14.55 -16.43
C ALA A 153 -9.01 -13.89 -15.03
N HIS A 154 -9.71 -12.76 -14.86
CA HIS A 154 -9.85 -12.10 -13.59
C HIS A 154 -10.54 -12.99 -12.54
N GLN A 155 -11.65 -13.63 -12.91
CA GLN A 155 -12.39 -14.53 -12.01
C GLN A 155 -11.53 -15.73 -11.60
N ALA A 156 -10.86 -16.39 -12.58
CA ALA A 156 -10.01 -17.54 -12.32
C ALA A 156 -8.80 -17.20 -11.42
N LEU A 157 -8.10 -16.08 -11.69
CA LEU A 157 -6.98 -15.62 -10.87
C LEU A 157 -7.44 -15.18 -9.47
N SER A 158 -8.59 -14.52 -9.35
CA SER A 158 -9.18 -14.15 -8.07
C SER A 158 -9.58 -15.37 -7.24
N ALA A 159 -10.11 -16.43 -7.87
CA ALA A 159 -10.38 -17.70 -7.21
C ALA A 159 -9.09 -18.32 -6.64
N GLN A 160 -8.02 -18.38 -7.43
CA GLN A 160 -6.72 -18.85 -6.97
C GLN A 160 -6.16 -18.01 -5.79
N MET A 161 -6.34 -16.67 -5.83
CA MET A 161 -5.98 -15.78 -4.70
C MET A 161 -6.77 -16.11 -3.45
N SER A 162 -8.07 -16.39 -3.57
CA SER A 162 -8.96 -16.65 -2.43
C SER A 162 -8.64 -17.95 -1.71
N VAL A 163 -8.26 -19.00 -2.46
CA VAL A 163 -7.83 -20.30 -1.91
C VAL A 163 -6.32 -20.36 -1.62
N HIS A 164 -5.62 -19.25 -1.80
CA HIS A 164 -4.18 -19.12 -1.53
C HIS A 164 -3.29 -20.09 -2.33
N SER A 165 -3.70 -20.49 -3.53
CA SER A 165 -2.91 -21.38 -4.40
C SER A 165 -1.84 -20.65 -5.24
N ILE A 166 -1.89 -19.32 -5.33
CA ILE A 166 -0.87 -18.53 -6.03
C ILE A 166 0.42 -18.52 -5.21
N HIS A 167 1.49 -18.99 -5.84
CA HIS A 167 2.84 -18.96 -5.27
C HIS A 167 3.41 -17.53 -5.29
N ARG A 168 3.86 -17.04 -4.15
CA ARG A 168 4.44 -15.70 -4.00
C ARG A 168 5.61 -15.73 -3.05
N ILE A 169 6.80 -15.50 -3.59
CA ILE A 169 8.03 -15.32 -2.81
C ILE A 169 8.48 -13.87 -2.92
N TYR A 170 8.77 -13.29 -1.78
CA TYR A 170 9.35 -11.95 -1.68
C TYR A 170 10.74 -12.05 -1.09
N HIS A 171 11.67 -11.28 -1.60
CA HIS A 171 12.96 -11.11 -0.98
C HIS A 171 12.98 -9.81 -0.17
N ALA A 172 13.56 -9.85 1.01
CA ALA A 172 13.64 -8.71 1.92
C ALA A 172 14.98 -8.68 2.66
N VAL A 173 15.43 -7.48 3.01
CA VAL A 173 16.50 -7.27 3.98
C VAL A 173 15.87 -6.71 5.26
N VAL A 174 16.12 -7.37 6.39
CA VAL A 174 15.61 -6.97 7.70
C VAL A 174 16.74 -6.54 8.63
N TYR A 175 16.43 -5.67 9.60
CA TYR A 175 17.35 -5.31 10.68
C TYR A 175 17.49 -6.48 11.67
N GLY A 176 18.68 -6.65 12.20
CA GLY A 176 19.05 -7.67 13.18
C GLY A 176 19.33 -9.04 12.56
N ASN A 177 19.81 -9.93 13.41
CA ASN A 177 20.10 -11.32 13.05
C ASN A 177 18.96 -12.23 13.52
N LEU A 178 18.30 -12.89 12.57
CA LEU A 178 17.39 -14.00 12.84
C LEU A 178 18.23 -15.19 13.32
N LYS A 179 17.90 -15.75 14.48
CA LYS A 179 18.64 -16.87 15.07
C LYS A 179 18.42 -18.16 14.30
N GLU A 180 17.16 -18.42 13.98
CA GLU A 180 16.75 -19.60 13.22
C GLU A 180 16.97 -19.37 11.72
N ASP A 181 17.15 -20.47 10.95
CA ASP A 181 17.34 -20.40 9.51
C ASP A 181 16.01 -20.25 8.76
N GLU A 182 14.92 -20.69 9.37
CA GLU A 182 13.57 -20.54 8.84
C GLU A 182 12.54 -20.37 9.96
N GLY A 183 11.36 -19.90 9.62
CA GLY A 183 10.27 -19.76 10.55
C GLY A 183 9.04 -19.15 9.90
N PHE A 184 8.08 -18.76 10.73
CA PHE A 184 6.89 -18.10 10.27
C PHE A 184 6.37 -17.08 11.28
N VAL A 185 5.56 -16.16 10.78
CA VAL A 185 4.77 -15.24 11.60
C VAL A 185 3.31 -15.42 11.24
N GLU A 186 2.52 -15.77 12.22
CA GLU A 186 1.08 -16.01 12.12
C GLU A 186 0.36 -15.10 13.10
N LYS A 187 -0.34 -14.09 12.59
CA LYS A 187 -1.00 -13.05 13.40
C LYS A 187 -2.22 -12.49 12.69
N TRP A 188 -3.07 -11.78 13.42
CA TRP A 188 -4.20 -11.05 12.89
C TRP A 188 -3.81 -9.60 12.62
N LEU A 189 -4.06 -9.12 11.42
CA LEU A 189 -3.69 -7.77 10.99
C LEU A 189 -4.93 -6.93 10.68
N GLY A 190 -4.89 -5.67 11.10
CA GLY A 190 -5.92 -4.69 10.81
C GLY A 190 -5.36 -3.27 10.81
N ARG A 191 -6.25 -2.28 10.62
CA ARG A 191 -5.85 -0.87 10.73
C ARG A 191 -5.43 -0.56 12.16
N ASP A 192 -4.31 0.17 12.32
CA ASP A 192 -3.88 0.65 13.63
C ASP A 192 -4.94 1.62 14.19
N PRO A 193 -5.49 1.36 15.39
CA PRO A 193 -6.50 2.21 15.99
C PRO A 193 -6.03 3.63 16.31
N ARG A 194 -4.70 3.82 16.47
CA ARG A 194 -4.07 5.10 16.81
C ARG A 194 -3.61 5.88 15.58
N ASP A 195 -3.27 5.17 14.51
CA ASP A 195 -2.79 5.76 13.25
C ASP A 195 -3.37 5.00 12.05
N ARG A 196 -4.50 5.45 11.54
CA ARG A 196 -5.23 4.80 10.44
C ARG A 196 -4.43 4.70 9.13
N LYS A 197 -3.28 5.35 9.01
CA LYS A 197 -2.36 5.19 7.87
C LYS A 197 -1.51 3.93 7.98
N LYS A 198 -1.45 3.33 9.18
CA LYS A 198 -0.69 2.12 9.47
C LYS A 198 -1.58 0.90 9.60
N MET A 199 -0.95 -0.25 9.48
CA MET A 199 -1.48 -1.54 9.87
C MET A 199 -0.81 -1.99 11.17
N ALA A 200 -1.50 -2.78 11.97
CA ALA A 200 -0.99 -3.31 13.23
C ALA A 200 -1.40 -4.77 13.41
N VAL A 201 -0.68 -5.45 14.31
CA VAL A 201 -1.13 -6.73 14.87
C VAL A 201 -2.26 -6.42 15.84
N LEU A 202 -3.38 -7.10 15.65
CA LEU A 202 -4.58 -6.99 16.47
C LEU A 202 -4.88 -8.33 17.15
N ALA A 203 -5.76 -8.29 18.16
CA ALA A 203 -6.35 -9.52 18.68
C ALA A 203 -7.24 -10.19 17.63
N GLU A 204 -7.35 -11.51 17.66
CA GLU A 204 -8.11 -12.31 16.70
C GLU A 204 -9.55 -11.84 16.50
N ASN A 205 -10.21 -11.51 17.60
CA ASN A 205 -11.61 -11.06 17.62
C ASN A 205 -11.81 -9.55 17.51
N ALA A 206 -10.73 -8.79 17.27
CA ALA A 206 -10.83 -7.34 17.10
C ALA A 206 -11.53 -6.99 15.77
N ALA A 207 -12.34 -5.95 15.80
CA ALA A 207 -13.06 -5.48 14.61
C ALA A 207 -12.08 -5.15 13.47
N GLY A 208 -12.31 -5.76 12.30
CA GLY A 208 -11.48 -5.58 11.10
C GLY A 208 -10.15 -6.33 11.11
N ALA A 209 -9.88 -7.15 12.13
CA ALA A 209 -8.74 -8.05 12.14
C ALA A 209 -8.91 -9.16 11.11
N LYS A 210 -7.83 -9.45 10.36
CA LYS A 210 -7.79 -10.49 9.33
C LYS A 210 -6.58 -11.38 9.55
N TYR A 211 -6.80 -12.68 9.53
CA TYR A 211 -5.73 -13.66 9.59
C TYR A 211 -4.68 -13.42 8.53
N ALA A 212 -3.42 -13.54 8.92
CA ALA A 212 -2.25 -13.36 8.07
C ALA A 212 -1.14 -14.35 8.43
N TYR A 213 -0.52 -14.96 7.40
CA TYR A 213 0.58 -15.90 7.55
C TYR A 213 1.71 -15.54 6.59
N THR A 214 2.93 -15.42 7.11
CA THR A 214 4.19 -15.22 6.37
C THR A 214 5.22 -16.23 6.84
N GLY A 215 5.60 -17.18 6.00
CA GLY A 215 6.81 -18.00 6.21
C GLY A 215 8.05 -17.22 5.78
N TRP A 216 9.18 -17.44 6.42
CA TRP A 216 10.46 -16.86 6.03
C TRP A 216 11.59 -17.86 6.12
N GLN A 217 12.61 -17.66 5.29
CA GLN A 217 13.85 -18.43 5.25
C GLN A 217 15.03 -17.47 5.15
N VAL A 218 16.06 -17.68 5.93
CA VAL A 218 17.32 -16.93 5.85
C VAL A 218 18.08 -17.36 4.61
N LEU A 219 18.42 -16.38 3.78
CA LEU A 219 19.30 -16.58 2.63
C LEU A 219 20.74 -16.21 2.97
N GLU A 220 20.94 -15.15 3.78
CA GLU A 220 22.27 -14.70 4.19
C GLU A 220 22.17 -13.81 5.44
N ARG A 221 23.15 -13.95 6.35
CA ARG A 221 23.33 -13.05 7.50
C ARG A 221 24.49 -12.09 7.21
N CYS A 222 24.22 -10.78 7.30
CA CYS A 222 25.17 -9.72 6.96
C CYS A 222 25.32 -8.75 8.16
N GLY A 223 26.16 -9.08 9.12
CA GLY A 223 26.36 -8.26 10.32
C GLY A 223 25.06 -8.07 11.10
N ASN A 224 24.60 -6.81 11.20
CA ASN A 224 23.34 -6.45 11.88
C ASN A 224 22.11 -6.54 10.96
N PHE A 225 22.19 -7.25 9.86
CA PHE A 225 21.08 -7.44 8.91
C PHE A 225 20.95 -8.90 8.49
N THR A 226 19.75 -9.29 8.13
CA THR A 226 19.48 -10.61 7.55
C THR A 226 18.75 -10.44 6.21
N TYR A 227 19.25 -11.09 5.18
CA TYR A 227 18.59 -11.24 3.88
C TYR A 227 17.72 -12.49 3.91
N ILE A 228 16.43 -12.35 3.63
CA ILE A 228 15.43 -13.41 3.75
C ILE A 228 14.58 -13.55 2.49
N ALA A 229 14.09 -14.77 2.26
CA ALA A 229 12.95 -15.04 1.39
C ALA A 229 11.68 -15.17 2.25
N CYS A 230 10.60 -14.51 1.85
CA CYS A 230 9.30 -14.56 2.51
C CYS A 230 8.27 -15.24 1.62
N LYS A 231 7.68 -16.35 2.08
CA LYS A 231 6.59 -17.07 1.40
C LYS A 231 5.24 -16.67 1.98
N LEU A 232 4.35 -16.16 1.13
CA LEU A 232 3.03 -15.69 1.56
C LEU A 232 1.96 -16.74 1.34
N LYS A 233 1.18 -17.08 2.40
CA LYS A 233 -0.13 -17.73 2.26
C LYS A 233 -1.23 -16.70 2.05
N THR A 234 -1.18 -15.58 2.75
CA THR A 234 -2.14 -14.46 2.67
C THR A 234 -1.48 -13.20 2.09
N GLY A 235 -2.26 -12.19 1.70
CA GLY A 235 -1.76 -10.95 1.14
C GLY A 235 -2.44 -9.72 1.75
N ARG A 236 -2.28 -9.49 3.06
CA ARG A 236 -2.84 -8.31 3.74
C ARG A 236 -1.97 -7.08 3.49
N THR A 237 -2.58 -5.92 3.57
CA THR A 237 -1.86 -4.64 3.41
C THR A 237 -0.67 -4.58 4.37
N HIS A 238 0.52 -4.23 3.85
CA HIS A 238 1.79 -4.14 4.60
C HIS A 238 2.18 -5.43 5.35
N GLN A 239 1.67 -6.61 4.95
CA GLN A 239 1.75 -7.83 5.76
C GLN A 239 3.17 -8.18 6.18
N ILE A 240 4.12 -8.36 5.23
CA ILE A 240 5.52 -8.70 5.55
C ILE A 240 6.14 -7.64 6.46
N ARG A 241 5.88 -6.36 6.18
CA ARG A 241 6.42 -5.23 6.93
C ARG A 241 5.99 -5.25 8.39
N VAL A 242 4.68 -5.44 8.64
CA VAL A 242 4.11 -5.52 10.00
C VAL A 242 4.54 -6.79 10.71
N HIS A 243 4.55 -7.95 10.01
CA HIS A 243 4.98 -9.21 10.58
C HIS A 243 6.42 -9.15 11.05
N MET A 244 7.35 -8.74 10.20
CA MET A 244 8.76 -8.67 10.56
C MET A 244 9.03 -7.60 11.64
N ALA A 245 8.35 -6.45 11.58
CA ALA A 245 8.43 -5.46 12.65
C ALA A 245 7.92 -6.01 14.00
N SER A 246 6.88 -6.84 13.98
CA SER A 246 6.32 -7.46 15.21
C SER A 246 7.22 -8.52 15.84
N THR A 247 8.24 -8.95 15.15
CA THR A 247 9.30 -9.86 15.63
C THR A 247 10.61 -9.12 15.93
N TRP A 248 10.58 -7.78 15.98
CA TRP A 248 11.75 -6.91 16.19
C TRP A 248 12.78 -6.94 15.06
N HIS A 249 12.39 -7.40 13.88
CA HIS A 249 13.19 -7.44 12.66
C HIS A 249 12.53 -6.64 11.51
N PRO A 250 12.30 -5.31 11.68
CA PRO A 250 11.66 -4.52 10.63
C PRO A 250 12.51 -4.51 9.36
N LEU A 251 11.88 -4.22 8.22
CA LEU A 251 12.57 -4.16 6.94
C LEU A 251 13.53 -2.95 6.86
N ALA A 252 14.70 -3.16 6.26
CA ALA A 252 15.64 -2.09 6.00
C ALA A 252 14.99 -0.98 5.14
N GLY A 253 15.17 0.27 5.54
CA GLY A 253 14.61 1.44 4.85
C GLY A 253 13.12 1.70 5.08
N ASP A 254 12.40 0.86 5.85
CA ASP A 254 10.99 1.08 6.15
C ASP A 254 10.82 2.26 7.13
N ALA A 255 10.37 3.40 6.60
CA ALA A 255 10.15 4.60 7.41
C ALA A 255 8.88 4.56 8.28
N VAL A 256 7.99 3.57 8.05
CA VAL A 256 6.70 3.44 8.76
C VAL A 256 6.80 2.50 9.96
N TYR A 257 7.47 1.35 9.77
CA TYR A 257 7.58 0.27 10.77
C TYR A 257 9.00 0.06 11.27
N GLY A 258 9.99 0.66 10.63
CA GLY A 258 11.40 0.58 11.00
C GLY A 258 11.82 1.59 12.08
N PRO A 259 13.08 1.59 12.45
CA PRO A 259 13.64 2.53 13.40
C PRO A 259 13.65 3.96 12.83
N LYS A 260 13.65 4.99 13.71
CA LYS A 260 13.69 6.41 13.32
C LYS A 260 14.88 6.76 12.42
N ASN A 261 16.00 6.11 12.59
CA ASN A 261 17.24 6.23 11.82
C ASN A 261 17.36 5.16 10.72
N CYS A 262 16.24 4.71 10.14
CA CYS A 262 16.27 3.75 9.04
C CYS A 262 17.11 4.27 7.85
N ILE A 263 17.52 3.36 6.96
CA ILE A 263 18.36 3.69 5.79
C ILE A 263 17.54 4.51 4.78
N LYS A 264 17.57 5.84 4.92
CA LYS A 264 16.76 6.77 4.11
C LYS A 264 17.09 6.72 2.62
N SER A 265 18.33 6.40 2.24
CA SER A 265 18.76 6.29 0.84
C SER A 265 18.03 5.20 0.05
N LEU A 266 17.38 4.25 0.74
CA LEU A 266 16.53 3.25 0.10
C LEU A 266 15.19 3.81 -0.38
N ASN A 267 14.76 5.00 0.06
CA ASN A 267 13.46 5.58 -0.29
C ASN A 267 12.29 4.62 -0.09
N GLY A 268 12.20 4.00 1.10
CA GLY A 268 11.20 2.98 1.45
C GLY A 268 11.83 1.60 1.71
N GLN A 269 10.98 0.64 2.02
CA GLN A 269 11.39 -0.72 2.43
C GLN A 269 12.19 -1.47 1.36
N CYS A 270 13.21 -2.21 1.80
CA CYS A 270 13.94 -3.18 0.97
C CYS A 270 13.12 -4.46 0.87
N LEU A 271 12.19 -4.48 -0.10
CA LEU A 271 11.25 -5.57 -0.35
C LEU A 271 10.98 -5.69 -1.85
N HIS A 272 11.06 -6.92 -2.36
CA HIS A 272 10.89 -7.22 -3.77
C HIS A 272 10.05 -8.48 -3.95
N ALA A 273 8.97 -8.41 -4.75
CA ALA A 273 8.16 -9.57 -5.14
C ALA A 273 8.93 -10.37 -6.20
N LYS A 274 9.73 -11.32 -5.72
CA LYS A 274 10.76 -12.03 -6.49
C LYS A 274 10.17 -13.09 -7.41
N GLU A 275 9.29 -13.95 -6.84
CA GLU A 275 8.69 -15.05 -7.58
C GLU A 275 7.17 -14.98 -7.55
N LEU A 276 6.56 -15.31 -8.69
CA LEU A 276 5.12 -15.40 -8.86
C LEU A 276 4.77 -16.65 -9.65
N GLY A 277 3.92 -17.53 -9.10
CA GLY A 277 3.46 -18.73 -9.79
C GLY A 277 1.95 -18.93 -9.62
N PHE A 278 1.30 -19.34 -10.70
CA PHE A 278 -0.14 -19.57 -10.76
C PHE A 278 -0.50 -20.52 -11.89
N VAL A 279 -1.72 -21.05 -11.87
CA VAL A 279 -2.27 -21.83 -12.98
C VAL A 279 -2.86 -20.86 -14.00
N HIS A 280 -2.46 -20.99 -15.26
CA HIS A 280 -2.97 -20.14 -16.35
C HIS A 280 -4.50 -20.33 -16.51
N PRO A 281 -5.28 -19.22 -16.55
CA PRO A 281 -6.75 -19.29 -16.54
C PRO A 281 -7.39 -20.11 -17.65
N ARG A 282 -6.81 -20.06 -18.87
CA ARG A 282 -7.35 -20.73 -20.06
C ARG A 282 -6.75 -22.12 -20.27
N THR A 283 -5.42 -22.25 -20.17
CA THR A 283 -4.73 -23.49 -20.53
C THR A 283 -4.70 -24.50 -19.38
N GLY A 284 -4.85 -24.04 -18.13
CA GLY A 284 -4.69 -24.89 -16.94
C GLY A 284 -3.24 -25.26 -16.62
N GLU A 285 -2.28 -24.75 -17.33
CA GLU A 285 -0.86 -25.03 -17.13
C GLU A 285 -0.29 -24.18 -15.97
N TRP A 286 0.65 -24.78 -15.22
CA TRP A 286 1.38 -24.03 -14.20
C TRP A 286 2.40 -23.09 -14.83
N MET A 287 2.34 -21.82 -14.49
CA MET A 287 3.29 -20.79 -14.89
C MET A 287 4.04 -20.26 -13.66
N GLN A 288 5.34 -20.09 -13.81
CA GLN A 288 6.18 -19.51 -12.76
C GLN A 288 7.15 -18.51 -13.36
N PHE A 289 7.23 -17.36 -12.70
CA PHE A 289 8.06 -16.22 -13.10
C PHE A 289 9.00 -15.86 -11.96
N ASP A 290 10.19 -15.43 -12.34
CA ASP A 290 11.22 -14.91 -11.45
C ASP A 290 11.72 -13.57 -12.00
N SER A 291 11.95 -12.58 -11.15
CA SER A 291 12.47 -11.28 -11.53
C SER A 291 13.85 -11.02 -10.91
N PRO A 292 14.79 -10.40 -11.61
CA PRO A 292 16.07 -10.03 -11.04
C PRO A 292 15.89 -9.05 -9.88
N LEU A 293 16.75 -9.14 -8.86
CA LEU A 293 16.78 -8.13 -7.80
C LEU A 293 17.14 -6.77 -8.37
N PRO A 294 16.39 -5.72 -8.06
CA PRO A 294 16.66 -4.38 -8.59
C PRO A 294 17.94 -3.76 -8.01
N PRO A 295 18.54 -2.75 -8.69
CA PRO A 295 19.82 -2.16 -8.28
C PRO A 295 19.86 -1.72 -6.82
N TYR A 296 18.84 -1.04 -6.30
CA TYR A 296 18.80 -0.60 -4.90
C TYR A 296 18.96 -1.76 -3.91
N PHE A 297 18.48 -2.95 -4.27
CA PHE A 297 18.53 -4.14 -3.43
C PHE A 297 19.94 -4.78 -3.49
N THR A 298 20.47 -4.99 -4.70
CA THR A 298 21.80 -5.57 -4.90
C THR A 298 22.92 -4.68 -4.37
N GLU A 299 22.81 -3.36 -4.51
CA GLU A 299 23.74 -2.37 -3.94
C GLU A 299 23.73 -2.43 -2.40
N LEU A 300 22.54 -2.52 -1.78
CA LEU A 300 22.44 -2.69 -0.33
C LEU A 300 23.16 -3.97 0.11
N LEU A 301 22.86 -5.12 -0.50
CA LEU A 301 23.50 -6.39 -0.16
C LEU A 301 25.03 -6.34 -0.34
N THR A 302 25.49 -5.72 -1.43
CA THR A 302 26.94 -5.56 -1.70
C THR A 302 27.61 -4.73 -0.60
N ARG A 303 26.98 -3.66 -0.16
CA ARG A 303 27.48 -2.82 0.94
C ARG A 303 27.54 -3.61 2.25
N LEU A 304 26.46 -4.28 2.63
CA LEU A 304 26.38 -5.05 3.88
C LEU A 304 27.39 -6.18 3.94
N ARG A 305 27.63 -6.87 2.80
CA ARG A 305 28.65 -7.92 2.69
C ARG A 305 30.08 -7.38 2.89
N LYS A 306 30.38 -6.18 2.40
CA LYS A 306 31.67 -5.52 2.61
C LYS A 306 31.87 -5.14 4.08
N GLU A 307 30.85 -4.52 4.68
CA GLU A 307 30.89 -4.10 6.10
C GLU A 307 30.99 -5.29 7.07
N HIS A 308 30.49 -6.47 6.68
CA HIS A 308 30.57 -7.68 7.50
C HIS A 308 31.91 -8.40 7.41
N ARG A 309 32.69 -8.17 6.32
CA ARG A 309 34.00 -8.79 6.11
C ARG A 309 35.17 -7.94 6.66
N ALA A 310 34.90 -6.70 6.96
CA ALA A 310 35.86 -5.76 7.56
C ALA A 310 35.82 -5.82 9.09
#